data_ff8b86a35ca861a8a5501dce2b88e3ee
#
_entry.id   ff8b86a35ca861a8a5501dce2b88e3ee
#
_cell.length_a   1.000
_cell.length_b   1.000
_cell.length_c   1.000
_cell.angle_alpha   90.00
_cell.angle_beta   90.00
_cell.angle_gamma   90.00
#
_symmetry.space_group_name_H-M   'P 1'
#
loop_
_entity.id
_entity.type
_entity.pdbx_description
1 polymer ?
#
loop_
_entity_poly.entity_id
_entity_poly.type
_entity_poly.pdbx_seq_one_letter_code
_entity_poly.pdbx_strand_id
1 'polypeptide(L)'
;MSSMLKFITSVMNFFHDNLVRLTHALGLNVNDKQLHFLVIGLLGIILFLAVNKLFKYLIRYSLTAISFIYTFTILVVLVFAIEIEQKITGRGHMEFQDIVEGLWGFLVAFAIYLGFVIIGRWLKKLFRHRNGSRK
;
A
#
# COMPACT_ATOMS: atom_id res chain seq x y z
N MET A 1 8.85 14.22 16.41
CA MET A 1 8.88 12.86 15.82
C MET A 1 7.52 12.23 16.09
N SER A 2 6.75 11.89 15.04
CA SER A 2 5.36 11.43 15.18
C SER A 2 5.28 10.11 15.97
N SER A 3 4.20 9.91 16.73
CA SER A 3 3.94 8.66 17.49
C SER A 3 4.03 7.41 16.61
N MET A 4 3.68 7.54 15.34
CA MET A 4 3.75 6.48 14.34
C MET A 4 5.20 6.06 14.02
N LEU A 5 6.13 7.02 13.89
CA LEU A 5 7.56 6.73 13.71
C LEU A 5 8.15 6.00 14.92
N LYS A 6 7.79 6.43 16.12
CA LYS A 6 8.21 5.75 17.36
C LYS A 6 7.68 4.31 17.42
N PHE A 7 6.44 4.08 17.02
CA PHE A 7 5.85 2.75 16.97
C PHE A 7 6.58 1.85 15.97
N ILE A 8 6.82 2.34 14.74
CA ILE A 8 7.56 1.60 13.69
C ILE A 8 8.97 1.25 14.19
N THR A 9 9.68 2.24 14.74
CA THR A 9 11.04 2.02 15.28
C THR A 9 11.02 1.01 16.43
N SER A 10 10.02 1.06 17.32
CA SER A 10 9.89 0.12 18.43
C SER A 10 9.64 -1.32 17.95
N VAL A 11 8.77 -1.48 16.94
CA VAL A 11 8.51 -2.79 16.32
C VAL A 11 9.78 -3.33 15.64
N MET A 12 10.47 -2.48 14.86
CA MET A 12 11.73 -2.88 14.20
C MET A 12 12.80 -3.29 15.21
N ASN A 13 12.99 -2.51 16.27
CA ASN A 13 13.95 -2.84 17.33
C ASN A 13 13.57 -4.13 18.05
N PHE A 14 12.29 -4.35 18.33
CA PHE A 14 11.83 -5.60 18.94
C PHE A 14 12.19 -6.82 18.09
N PHE A 15 11.94 -6.78 16.79
CA PHE A 15 12.32 -7.88 15.89
C PHE A 15 13.83 -8.06 15.79
N HIS A 16 14.57 -6.96 15.65
CA HIS A 16 16.02 -6.96 15.58
C HIS A 16 16.63 -7.61 16.84
N ASP A 17 16.26 -7.12 18.03
CA ASP A 17 16.83 -7.59 19.29
C ASP A 17 16.51 -9.04 19.58
N ASN A 18 15.29 -9.49 19.26
CA ASN A 18 14.92 -10.91 19.43
C ASN A 18 15.69 -11.82 18.47
N LEU A 19 15.93 -11.39 17.22
CA LEU A 19 16.74 -12.15 16.27
C LEU A 19 18.22 -12.19 16.66
N VAL A 20 18.78 -11.09 17.16
CA VAL A 20 20.14 -11.08 17.72
C VAL A 20 20.25 -12.06 18.87
N ARG A 21 19.31 -12.05 19.81
CA ARG A 21 19.30 -13.01 20.93
C ARG A 21 19.21 -14.46 20.45
N LEU A 22 18.37 -14.72 19.46
CA LEU A 22 18.18 -16.06 18.89
C LEU A 22 19.47 -16.54 18.19
N THR A 23 20.11 -15.71 17.37
CA THR A 23 21.35 -16.06 16.69
C THR A 23 22.49 -16.31 17.67
N HIS A 24 22.60 -15.51 18.73
CA HIS A 24 23.57 -15.74 19.80
C HIS A 24 23.28 -17.04 20.58
N ALA A 25 22.02 -17.34 20.86
CA ALA A 25 21.62 -18.58 21.53
C ALA A 25 21.93 -19.84 20.69
N LEU A 26 21.90 -19.69 19.36
CA LEU A 26 22.26 -20.76 18.40
C LEU A 26 23.77 -20.82 18.09
N GLY A 27 24.59 -19.99 18.75
CA GLY A 27 26.04 -19.95 18.52
C GLY A 27 26.44 -19.40 17.14
N LEU A 28 25.55 -18.70 16.45
CA LEU A 28 25.79 -18.14 15.12
C LEU A 28 26.36 -16.71 15.26
N ASN A 29 27.59 -16.51 14.80
CA ASN A 29 28.19 -15.18 14.64
C ASN A 29 27.63 -14.51 13.38
N VAL A 30 26.46 -13.88 13.49
CA VAL A 30 25.78 -13.20 12.38
C VAL A 30 26.23 -11.74 12.37
N ASN A 31 26.74 -11.25 11.24
CA ASN A 31 27.07 -9.85 11.09
C ASN A 31 25.81 -9.01 10.81
N ASP A 32 25.91 -7.68 10.97
CA ASP A 32 24.79 -6.76 10.79
C ASP A 32 24.06 -6.91 9.43
N LYS A 33 24.80 -7.11 8.34
CA LYS A 33 24.22 -7.33 7.00
C LYS A 33 23.40 -8.62 6.90
N GLN A 34 23.88 -9.69 7.52
CA GLN A 34 23.18 -10.97 7.57
C GLN A 34 21.93 -10.87 8.44
N LEU A 35 21.99 -10.11 9.53
CA LEU A 35 20.86 -9.85 10.38
C LEU A 35 19.78 -9.06 9.63
N HIS A 36 20.15 -8.00 8.92
CA HIS A 36 19.22 -7.26 8.04
C HIS A 36 18.60 -8.16 6.97
N PHE A 37 19.39 -9.02 6.33
CA PHE A 37 18.88 -9.99 5.37
C PHE A 37 17.81 -10.91 5.98
N LEU A 38 18.05 -11.43 7.18
CA LEU A 38 17.10 -12.31 7.87
C LEU A 38 15.84 -11.56 8.29
N VAL A 39 15.99 -10.37 8.90
CA VAL A 39 14.86 -9.55 9.37
C VAL A 39 13.96 -9.15 8.21
N ILE A 40 14.55 -8.57 7.16
CA ILE A 40 13.77 -8.10 6.00
C ILE A 40 13.19 -9.28 5.23
N GLY A 41 13.94 -10.38 5.08
CA GLY A 41 13.45 -11.59 4.44
C GLY A 41 12.25 -12.20 5.17
N LEU A 42 12.33 -12.33 6.49
CA LEU A 42 11.23 -12.86 7.31
C LEU A 42 10.01 -11.93 7.27
N LEU A 43 10.23 -10.64 7.47
CA LEU A 43 9.17 -9.64 7.39
C LEU A 43 8.50 -9.64 6.02
N GLY A 44 9.32 -9.72 4.96
CA GLY A 44 8.84 -9.78 3.58
C GLY A 44 7.93 -10.97 3.31
N ILE A 45 8.32 -12.18 3.77
CA ILE A 45 7.48 -13.37 3.56
C ILE A 45 6.17 -13.31 4.36
N ILE A 46 6.21 -12.81 5.60
CA ILE A 46 5.01 -12.62 6.41
C ILE A 46 4.05 -11.64 5.72
N LEU A 47 4.56 -10.50 5.27
CA LEU A 47 3.79 -9.50 4.55
C LEU A 47 3.22 -10.07 3.23
N PHE A 48 4.04 -10.81 2.47
CA PHE A 48 3.58 -11.49 1.25
C PHE A 48 2.41 -12.44 1.51
N LEU A 49 2.50 -13.27 2.54
CA LEU A 49 1.44 -14.23 2.89
C LEU A 49 0.14 -13.49 3.30
N ALA A 50 0.26 -12.41 4.07
CA ALA A 50 -0.88 -11.58 4.46
C ALA A 50 -1.56 -10.93 3.25
N VAL A 51 -0.77 -10.29 2.39
CA VAL A 51 -1.25 -9.64 1.15
C VAL A 51 -1.86 -10.67 0.19
N ASN A 52 -1.21 -11.83 0.01
CA ASN A 52 -1.72 -12.90 -0.83
C ASN A 52 -3.08 -13.42 -0.36
N LYS A 53 -3.24 -13.62 0.97
CA LYS A 53 -4.53 -14.00 1.56
C LYS A 53 -5.58 -12.94 1.34
N LEU A 54 -5.25 -11.66 1.55
CA LEU A 54 -6.14 -10.53 1.32
C LEU A 54 -6.57 -10.47 -0.15
N PHE A 55 -5.63 -10.57 -1.10
CA PHE A 55 -5.93 -10.49 -2.52
C PHE A 55 -6.75 -11.68 -3.02
N LYS A 56 -6.48 -12.90 -2.53
CA LYS A 56 -7.33 -14.07 -2.81
C LYS A 56 -8.76 -13.89 -2.32
N TYR A 57 -8.97 -13.20 -1.22
CA TYR A 57 -10.29 -12.85 -0.73
C TYR A 57 -10.94 -11.79 -1.63
N LEU A 58 -10.24 -10.71 -1.93
CA LEU A 58 -10.77 -9.58 -2.70
C LEU A 58 -11.08 -9.93 -4.17
N ILE A 59 -10.31 -10.82 -4.80
CA ILE A 59 -10.52 -11.20 -6.21
C ILE A 59 -11.88 -11.85 -6.44
N ARG A 60 -12.44 -12.48 -5.41
CA ARG A 60 -13.78 -13.08 -5.46
C ARG A 60 -14.89 -12.03 -5.58
N TYR A 61 -14.61 -10.80 -5.13
CA TYR A 61 -15.62 -9.73 -5.07
C TYR A 61 -15.40 -8.67 -6.14
N SER A 62 -14.17 -8.22 -6.37
CA SER A 62 -13.93 -7.11 -7.28
C SER A 62 -12.46 -6.98 -7.69
N LEU A 63 -12.19 -7.12 -8.98
CA LEU A 63 -10.90 -6.76 -9.57
C LEU A 63 -10.60 -5.27 -9.38
N THR A 64 -11.64 -4.42 -9.43
CA THR A 64 -11.51 -2.97 -9.20
C THR A 64 -10.96 -2.65 -7.82
N ALA A 65 -11.37 -3.41 -6.77
CA ALA A 65 -10.86 -3.23 -5.42
C ALA A 65 -9.35 -3.55 -5.34
N ILE A 66 -8.89 -4.60 -6.00
CA ILE A 66 -7.47 -4.95 -6.05
C ILE A 66 -6.67 -3.87 -6.78
N SER A 67 -7.16 -3.44 -7.94
CA SER A 67 -6.53 -2.37 -8.72
C SER A 67 -6.45 -1.07 -7.94
N PHE A 68 -7.50 -0.73 -7.18
CA PHE A 68 -7.49 0.43 -6.29
C PHE A 68 -6.39 0.32 -5.22
N ILE A 69 -6.34 -0.78 -4.47
CA ILE A 69 -5.35 -0.98 -3.41
C ILE A 69 -3.93 -0.91 -3.98
N TYR A 70 -3.68 -1.59 -5.09
CA TYR A 70 -2.37 -1.59 -5.74
C TYR A 70 -1.96 -0.19 -6.21
N THR A 71 -2.86 0.52 -6.91
CA THR A 71 -2.61 1.90 -7.37
C THR A 71 -2.39 2.84 -6.21
N PHE A 72 -3.21 2.75 -5.15
CA PHE A 72 -3.07 3.58 -3.96
C PHE A 72 -1.71 3.35 -3.27
N THR A 73 -1.28 2.08 -3.15
CA THR A 73 0.03 1.75 -2.59
C THR A 73 1.18 2.34 -3.41
N ILE A 74 1.11 2.24 -4.75
CA ILE A 74 2.12 2.85 -5.62
C ILE A 74 2.13 4.38 -5.44
N LEU A 75 0.96 5.01 -5.39
CA LEU A 75 0.87 6.47 -5.20
C LEU A 75 1.44 6.91 -3.87
N VAL A 76 1.20 6.18 -2.79
CA VAL A 76 1.82 6.46 -1.49
C VAL A 76 3.35 6.46 -1.63
N VAL A 77 3.93 5.44 -2.25
CA VAL A 77 5.39 5.36 -2.46
C VAL A 77 5.88 6.53 -3.32
N LEU A 78 5.18 6.85 -4.41
CA LEU A 78 5.56 7.93 -5.32
C LEU A 78 5.51 9.30 -4.66
N VAL A 79 4.45 9.60 -3.90
CA VAL A 79 4.33 10.91 -3.22
C VAL A 79 5.43 11.07 -2.18
N PHE A 80 5.71 10.04 -1.38
CA PHE A 80 6.84 10.07 -0.45
C PHE A 80 8.18 10.23 -1.18
N ALA A 81 8.38 9.57 -2.32
CA ALA A 81 9.60 9.70 -3.10
C ALA A 81 9.79 11.13 -3.63
N ILE A 82 8.71 11.78 -4.10
CA ILE A 82 8.72 13.18 -4.54
C ILE A 82 9.10 14.11 -3.38
N GLU A 83 8.47 13.95 -2.21
CA GLU A 83 8.75 14.77 -1.04
C GLU A 83 10.21 14.62 -0.55
N ILE A 84 10.73 13.40 -0.59
CA ILE A 84 12.14 13.14 -0.25
C ILE A 84 13.07 13.79 -1.28
N GLU A 85 12.74 13.69 -2.56
CA GLU A 85 13.51 14.31 -3.66
C GLU A 85 13.56 15.84 -3.52
N GLN A 86 12.41 16.47 -3.26
CA GLN A 86 12.33 17.93 -3.03
C GLN A 86 13.20 18.35 -1.86
N LYS A 87 13.21 17.60 -0.75
CA LYS A 87 14.05 17.86 0.40
C LYS A 87 15.54 17.73 0.07
N ILE A 88 15.93 16.73 -0.71
CA ILE A 88 17.33 16.48 -1.07
C ILE A 88 17.84 17.54 -2.05
N THR A 89 17.01 17.92 -3.03
CA THR A 89 17.40 18.88 -4.09
C THR A 89 17.25 20.33 -3.70
N GLY A 90 16.63 20.61 -2.54
CA GLY A 90 16.33 21.98 -2.09
C GLY A 90 15.30 22.71 -2.96
N ARG A 91 14.56 22.00 -3.80
CA ARG A 91 13.54 22.57 -4.69
C ARG A 91 12.18 22.78 -4.02
N GLY A 92 12.03 22.39 -2.76
CA GLY A 92 10.81 22.55 -1.98
C GLY A 92 11.05 22.19 -0.51
N HIS A 93 10.00 22.32 0.28
CA HIS A 93 9.99 21.90 1.68
C HIS A 93 9.15 20.63 1.75
N MET A 94 9.69 19.61 2.42
CA MET A 94 8.93 18.38 2.67
C MET A 94 7.73 18.70 3.57
N GLU A 95 6.53 18.72 3.02
CA GLU A 95 5.32 19.00 3.76
C GLU A 95 4.39 17.78 3.76
N PHE A 96 4.05 17.32 4.96
CA PHE A 96 3.14 16.18 5.11
C PHE A 96 1.75 16.47 4.51
N GLN A 97 1.38 17.74 4.44
CA GLN A 97 0.12 18.18 3.86
C GLN A 97 0.04 17.87 2.36
N ASP A 98 1.12 18.07 1.62
CA ASP A 98 1.18 17.78 0.17
C ASP A 98 0.96 16.30 -0.11
N ILE A 99 1.50 15.42 0.75
CA ILE A 99 1.23 13.98 0.69
C ILE A 99 -0.26 13.69 0.86
N VAL A 100 -0.88 14.30 1.87
CA VAL A 100 -2.31 14.10 2.16
C VAL A 100 -3.18 14.62 1.04
N GLU A 101 -2.89 15.81 0.52
CA GLU A 101 -3.65 16.43 -0.57
C GLU A 101 -3.51 15.64 -1.88
N GLY A 102 -2.31 15.17 -2.20
CA GLY A 102 -2.09 14.30 -3.36
C GLY A 102 -2.88 13.00 -3.30
N LEU A 103 -2.87 12.31 -2.16
CA LEU A 103 -3.65 11.09 -1.96
C LEU A 103 -5.16 11.36 -1.96
N TRP A 104 -5.59 12.48 -1.39
CA TRP A 104 -6.98 12.91 -1.41
C TRP A 104 -7.47 13.20 -2.84
N GLY A 105 -6.64 13.84 -3.64
CA GLY A 105 -6.91 14.04 -5.07
C GLY A 105 -7.19 12.73 -5.81
N PHE A 106 -6.40 11.69 -5.56
CA PHE A 106 -6.66 10.37 -6.13
C PHE A 106 -7.99 9.77 -5.66
N LEU A 107 -8.31 9.87 -4.37
CA LEU A 107 -9.58 9.35 -3.83
C LEU A 107 -10.80 10.01 -4.50
N VAL A 108 -10.75 11.33 -4.68
CA VAL A 108 -11.81 12.09 -5.38
C VAL A 108 -11.91 11.65 -6.84
N ALA A 109 -10.80 11.59 -7.56
CA ALA A 109 -10.78 11.14 -8.95
C ALA A 109 -11.31 9.70 -9.10
N PHE A 110 -10.97 8.81 -8.18
CA PHE A 110 -11.47 7.45 -8.19
C PHE A 110 -12.97 7.37 -7.88
N ALA A 111 -13.48 8.19 -6.97
CA ALA A 111 -14.92 8.28 -6.70
C ALA A 111 -15.70 8.75 -7.94
N ILE A 112 -15.18 9.74 -8.67
CA ILE A 112 -15.76 10.21 -9.95
C ILE A 112 -15.75 9.08 -10.98
N TYR A 113 -14.64 8.35 -11.13
CA TYR A 113 -14.55 7.19 -12.01
C TYR A 113 -15.61 6.13 -11.68
N LEU A 114 -15.78 5.78 -10.40
CA LEU A 114 -16.81 4.84 -9.98
C LEU A 114 -18.22 5.34 -10.33
N GLY A 115 -18.49 6.63 -10.17
CA GLY A 115 -19.74 7.26 -10.58
C GLY A 115 -20.03 7.04 -12.07
N PHE A 116 -19.06 7.29 -12.94
CA PHE A 116 -19.20 7.04 -14.38
C PHE A 116 -19.43 5.57 -14.72
N VAL A 117 -18.73 4.65 -14.05
CA VAL A 117 -18.92 3.21 -14.25
C VAL A 117 -20.31 2.77 -13.84
N ILE A 118 -20.82 3.26 -12.72
CA ILE A 118 -22.18 2.94 -12.23
C ILE A 118 -23.23 3.49 -13.22
N ILE A 119 -23.13 4.76 -13.58
CA ILE A 119 -24.05 5.40 -14.54
C ILE A 119 -24.03 4.64 -15.88
N GLY A 120 -22.86 4.31 -16.40
CA GLY A 120 -22.72 3.56 -17.65
C GLY A 120 -23.37 2.16 -17.59
N ARG A 121 -23.26 1.47 -16.45
CA ARG A 121 -23.96 0.18 -16.23
C ARG A 121 -25.47 0.34 -16.18
N TRP A 122 -25.96 1.38 -15.51
CA TRP A 122 -27.37 1.72 -15.43
C TRP A 122 -27.96 2.03 -16.81
N LEU A 123 -27.32 2.88 -17.59
CA LEU A 123 -27.74 3.22 -18.96
C LEU A 123 -27.78 1.98 -19.85
N LYS A 124 -26.76 1.12 -19.83
CA LYS A 124 -26.76 -0.14 -20.59
C LYS A 124 -27.93 -1.05 -20.21
N LYS A 125 -28.26 -1.14 -18.91
CA LYS A 125 -29.40 -1.92 -18.43
C LYS A 125 -30.73 -1.38 -18.95
N LEU A 126 -30.91 -0.07 -18.93
CA LEU A 126 -32.12 0.60 -19.45
C LEU A 126 -32.30 0.37 -20.95
N PHE A 127 -31.25 0.53 -21.75
CA PHE A 127 -31.29 0.31 -23.19
C PHE A 127 -31.54 -1.17 -23.55
N ARG A 128 -30.99 -2.08 -22.78
CA ARG A 128 -31.22 -3.53 -22.98
C ARG A 128 -32.66 -3.91 -22.70
N HIS A 129 -33.29 -3.35 -21.69
CA HIS A 129 -34.71 -3.61 -21.37
C HIS A 129 -35.64 -3.08 -22.47
N ARG A 130 -35.32 -1.91 -23.04
CA ARG A 130 -36.12 -1.28 -24.10
C ARG A 130 -36.07 -2.04 -25.44
N ASN A 131 -34.95 -2.68 -25.76
CA ASN A 131 -34.82 -3.47 -26.99
C ASN A 131 -35.38 -4.90 -26.88
N GLY A 132 -35.46 -5.44 -25.64
CA GLY A 132 -36.07 -6.78 -25.42
C GLY A 132 -37.61 -6.79 -25.46
N SER A 133 -38.23 -5.62 -25.29
CA SER A 133 -39.70 -5.49 -25.32
C SER A 133 -40.28 -5.24 -26.74
N ARG A 134 -39.44 -5.27 -27.79
CA ARG A 134 -39.82 -5.05 -29.18
C ARG A 134 -39.78 -6.35 -30.03
N LYS A 135 -39.61 -7.49 -29.41
CA LYS A 135 -39.78 -8.82 -30.02
C LYS A 135 -40.93 -9.53 -29.35
#